data_0c794910d15dac0e128b2b552cf1c174
#
_entry.id   0c794910d15dac0e128b2b552cf1c174
#
_cell.length_a   1.000
_cell.length_b   1.000
_cell.length_c   1.000
_cell.angle_alpha   90.00
_cell.angle_beta   90.00
_cell.angle_gamma   90.00
#
_symmetry.space_group_name_H-M   'P 1'
#
loop_
_entity.id
_entity.type
_entity.pdbx_description
1 polymer ?
#
loop_
_entity_poly.entity_id
_entity_poly.type
_entity_poly.pdbx_seq_one_letter_code
_entity_poly.pdbx_strand_id
1 'polypeptide(L)'
;MLPWTTYDAMRHAASSDPEGFWLEVARRIAWEQAPAAACRPRVDGWHDWFAGGTLNSCHNAVDRHVAAGRGEQPALVWHSCATRETRSLSYAALQRRVAGFAGGLRALGVGKGDRVLIAAPCMVETAIAMLACARLGAVHVVVFAGYAAAELARRIDDVTPKIVVAASCSFQGRTVVPAQATLDEALAGAVHVPDGCVIVQREACPMRMVAGRDHDFHVLERYPPVAPVPVRAEDPLYILHTSGTTGAPKGIVRDNGGHAVALSLSMELIYGCGPGDCFFTTSDLGWVVGHSYGVYAPLLGGGTSVIVEGCPSASVIGQLCVAYDVKCLFTTPTQLRLMRQGGADFSGRALPALKRVFVAGEYADPTLLDWARGCFERPVVNHWWQTETGWSITAHFFGLPEAE
;
A
#
# COMPACT_ATOMS: atom_id res chain seq x y z
N MET A 1 -1.11 -22.26 8.36
CA MET A 1 0.25 -22.62 7.90
C MET A 1 0.12 -23.39 6.60
N LEU A 2 1.02 -23.21 5.66
CA LEU A 2 1.07 -24.00 4.44
C LEU A 2 1.44 -25.44 4.78
N PRO A 3 0.97 -26.42 4.00
CA PRO A 3 1.28 -27.82 4.26
C PRO A 3 2.75 -28.19 3.94
N TRP A 4 3.46 -27.31 3.23
CA TRP A 4 4.86 -27.52 2.85
C TRP A 4 5.80 -26.89 3.89
N THR A 5 6.64 -27.72 4.49
CA THR A 5 7.54 -27.31 5.58
C THR A 5 8.96 -26.97 5.10
N THR A 6 9.29 -27.25 3.83
CA THR A 6 10.57 -26.94 3.22
C THR A 6 10.41 -26.21 1.88
N TYR A 7 11.43 -25.45 1.48
CA TYR A 7 11.46 -24.79 0.17
C TYR A 7 11.31 -25.79 -0.98
N ASP A 8 12.03 -26.93 -0.91
CA ASP A 8 12.00 -27.92 -1.99
C ASP A 8 10.63 -28.60 -2.12
N ALA A 9 9.98 -28.92 -1.00
CA ALA A 9 8.62 -29.48 -1.02
C ALA A 9 7.62 -28.47 -1.63
N MET A 10 7.74 -27.20 -1.29
CA MET A 10 6.90 -26.13 -1.82
C MET A 10 7.17 -25.92 -3.31
N ARG A 11 8.44 -25.83 -3.72
CA ARG A 11 8.84 -25.69 -5.12
C ARG A 11 8.36 -26.87 -5.96
N HIS A 12 8.49 -28.10 -5.42
CA HIS A 12 7.98 -29.30 -6.09
C HIS A 12 6.46 -29.24 -6.26
N ALA A 13 5.70 -28.89 -5.22
CA ALA A 13 4.26 -28.75 -5.32
C ALA A 13 3.85 -27.68 -6.35
N ALA A 14 4.50 -26.51 -6.33
CA ALA A 14 4.22 -25.43 -7.28
C ALA A 14 4.53 -25.78 -8.73
N SER A 15 5.52 -26.67 -8.99
CA SER A 15 5.91 -27.08 -10.34
C SER A 15 5.14 -28.32 -10.85
N SER A 16 4.77 -29.23 -9.97
CA SER A 16 4.06 -30.47 -10.33
C SER A 16 2.56 -30.30 -10.44
N ASP A 17 1.96 -29.47 -9.58
CA ASP A 17 0.54 -29.12 -9.58
C ASP A 17 0.35 -27.63 -9.27
N PRO A 18 0.58 -26.73 -10.22
CA PRO A 18 0.40 -25.28 -10.03
C PRO A 18 -1.02 -24.90 -9.61
N GLU A 19 -2.02 -25.58 -10.16
CA GLU A 19 -3.44 -25.34 -9.86
C GLU A 19 -3.74 -25.62 -8.38
N GLY A 20 -3.42 -26.84 -7.92
CA GLY A 20 -3.62 -27.23 -6.52
C GLY A 20 -2.78 -26.38 -5.56
N PHE A 21 -1.54 -26.05 -5.94
CA PHE A 21 -0.67 -25.18 -5.15
C PHE A 21 -1.33 -23.81 -4.90
N TRP A 22 -1.76 -23.12 -5.94
CA TRP A 22 -2.33 -21.78 -5.80
C TRP A 22 -3.72 -21.80 -5.13
N LEU A 23 -4.53 -22.84 -5.33
CA LEU A 23 -5.79 -23.00 -4.59
C LEU A 23 -5.55 -23.22 -3.09
N GLU A 24 -4.50 -23.97 -2.72
CA GLU A 24 -4.12 -24.13 -1.31
C GLU A 24 -3.62 -22.81 -0.70
N VAL A 25 -2.79 -22.06 -1.43
CA VAL A 25 -2.36 -20.72 -1.01
C VAL A 25 -3.56 -19.79 -0.83
N ALA A 26 -4.55 -19.87 -1.71
CA ALA A 26 -5.75 -19.02 -1.67
C ALA A 26 -6.58 -19.22 -0.39
N ARG A 27 -6.46 -20.33 0.33
CA ARG A 27 -7.13 -20.55 1.62
C ARG A 27 -6.75 -19.54 2.71
N ARG A 28 -5.69 -18.76 2.50
CA ARG A 28 -5.28 -17.67 3.40
C ARG A 28 -6.24 -16.49 3.38
N ILE A 29 -7.04 -16.38 2.32
CA ILE A 29 -7.98 -15.30 2.10
C ILE A 29 -9.37 -15.74 2.58
N ALA A 30 -10.06 -14.82 3.26
CA ALA A 30 -11.47 -15.00 3.56
C ALA A 30 -12.29 -14.69 2.31
N TRP A 31 -12.71 -15.75 1.62
CA TRP A 31 -13.58 -15.66 0.45
C TRP A 31 -15.04 -15.65 0.89
N GLU A 32 -15.85 -14.83 0.26
CA GLU A 32 -17.32 -14.95 0.32
C GLU A 32 -17.78 -16.19 -0.46
N GLN A 33 -17.18 -16.37 -1.65
CA GLN A 33 -17.27 -17.57 -2.45
C GLN A 33 -15.87 -18.00 -2.84
N ALA A 34 -15.50 -19.24 -2.52
CA ALA A 34 -14.17 -19.77 -2.87
C ALA A 34 -13.98 -19.85 -4.39
N PRO A 35 -12.76 -19.63 -4.90
CA PRO A 35 -12.48 -19.73 -6.32
C PRO A 35 -12.65 -21.17 -6.82
N ALA A 36 -13.16 -21.29 -8.03
CA ALA A 36 -13.33 -22.59 -8.71
C ALA A 36 -12.06 -23.03 -9.45
N ALA A 37 -11.16 -22.09 -9.76
CA ALA A 37 -9.89 -22.35 -10.41
C ALA A 37 -8.86 -21.31 -9.96
N ALA A 38 -7.59 -21.70 -9.89
CA ALA A 38 -6.50 -20.79 -9.57
C ALA A 38 -6.23 -19.83 -10.74
N CYS A 39 -6.28 -20.36 -11.96
CA CYS A 39 -5.97 -19.58 -13.15
C CYS A 39 -6.81 -20.08 -14.34
N ARG A 40 -7.43 -19.14 -15.07
CA ARG A 40 -8.14 -19.43 -16.33
C ARG A 40 -7.59 -18.53 -17.44
N PRO A 41 -7.14 -19.10 -18.57
CA PRO A 41 -6.72 -18.32 -19.72
C PRO A 41 -7.93 -17.62 -20.34
N ARG A 42 -7.74 -16.40 -20.80
CA ARG A 42 -8.71 -15.58 -21.51
C ARG A 42 -8.41 -15.59 -23.01
N VAL A 43 -9.42 -15.28 -23.80
CA VAL A 43 -9.29 -15.21 -25.28
C VAL A 43 -8.37 -14.07 -25.76
N ASP A 44 -8.16 -13.06 -24.93
CA ASP A 44 -7.27 -11.91 -25.19
C ASP A 44 -5.81 -12.17 -24.79
N GLY A 45 -5.47 -13.39 -24.38
CA GLY A 45 -4.12 -13.79 -23.94
C GLY A 45 -3.79 -13.49 -22.50
N TRP A 46 -4.69 -12.85 -21.75
CA TRP A 46 -4.58 -12.65 -20.31
C TRP A 46 -5.13 -13.83 -19.51
N HIS A 47 -5.04 -13.75 -18.21
CA HIS A 47 -5.49 -14.79 -17.28
C HIS A 47 -6.37 -14.18 -16.20
N ASP A 48 -7.46 -14.87 -15.86
CA ASP A 48 -8.26 -14.59 -14.69
C ASP A 48 -7.73 -15.44 -13.53
N TRP A 49 -7.16 -14.78 -12.53
CA TRP A 49 -6.65 -15.44 -11.32
C TRP A 49 -7.77 -15.62 -10.31
N PHE A 50 -7.83 -16.83 -9.73
CA PHE A 50 -8.84 -17.22 -8.75
C PHE A 50 -10.27 -17.08 -9.27
N ALA A 51 -10.47 -17.50 -10.50
CA ALA A 51 -11.72 -17.36 -11.23
C ALA A 51 -12.93 -17.98 -10.48
N GLY A 52 -14.03 -17.23 -10.45
CA GLY A 52 -15.25 -17.57 -9.74
C GLY A 52 -15.20 -17.27 -8.24
N GLY A 53 -14.05 -16.85 -7.71
CA GLY A 53 -13.94 -16.40 -6.32
C GLY A 53 -14.55 -15.01 -6.13
N THR A 54 -15.16 -14.77 -4.96
CA THR A 54 -15.59 -13.43 -4.54
C THR A 54 -15.04 -13.14 -3.15
N LEU A 55 -14.56 -11.90 -2.96
CA LEU A 55 -13.94 -11.44 -1.74
C LEU A 55 -14.18 -9.94 -1.55
N ASN A 56 -13.69 -9.39 -0.44
CA ASN A 56 -13.45 -7.96 -0.30
C ASN A 56 -12.05 -7.74 0.30
N SER A 57 -11.21 -6.96 -0.39
CA SER A 57 -9.83 -6.72 0.02
C SER A 57 -9.73 -5.95 1.35
N CYS A 58 -10.66 -5.00 1.61
CA CYS A 58 -10.72 -4.30 2.90
C CYS A 58 -11.13 -5.23 4.03
N HIS A 59 -12.14 -6.09 3.82
CA HIS A 59 -12.53 -7.12 4.80
C HIS A 59 -11.33 -7.99 5.20
N ASN A 60 -10.57 -8.44 4.22
CA ASN A 60 -9.39 -9.26 4.44
C ASN A 60 -8.26 -8.52 5.14
N ALA A 61 -8.09 -7.23 4.86
CA ALA A 61 -7.05 -6.41 5.48
C ALA A 61 -7.42 -5.92 6.89
N VAL A 62 -8.71 -5.77 7.21
CA VAL A 62 -9.14 -5.07 8.44
C VAL A 62 -10.16 -5.87 9.23
N ASP A 63 -11.36 -6.11 8.66
CA ASP A 63 -12.53 -6.59 9.43
C ASP A 63 -12.32 -7.97 10.03
N ARG A 64 -11.73 -8.92 9.28
CA ARG A 64 -11.49 -10.27 9.77
C ARG A 64 -10.56 -10.31 10.99
N HIS A 65 -9.66 -9.32 11.12
CA HIS A 65 -8.74 -9.25 12.25
C HIS A 65 -9.44 -8.71 13.50
N VAL A 66 -10.37 -7.78 13.35
CA VAL A 66 -11.25 -7.34 14.45
C VAL A 66 -12.13 -8.49 14.90
N ALA A 67 -12.76 -9.21 13.97
CA ALA A 67 -13.58 -10.39 14.26
C ALA A 67 -12.79 -11.52 14.93
N ALA A 68 -11.49 -11.64 14.64
CA ALA A 68 -10.58 -12.60 15.28
C ALA A 68 -10.03 -12.14 16.65
N GLY A 69 -10.60 -11.08 17.24
CA GLY A 69 -10.22 -10.58 18.57
C GLY A 69 -8.97 -9.69 18.61
N ARG A 70 -8.44 -9.26 17.47
CA ARG A 70 -7.25 -8.39 17.37
C ARG A 70 -7.60 -6.91 17.24
N GLY A 71 -8.78 -6.50 17.66
CA GLY A 71 -9.27 -5.13 17.51
C GLY A 71 -8.36 -4.07 18.12
N GLU A 72 -7.75 -4.36 19.26
CA GLU A 72 -6.87 -3.40 19.96
C GLU A 72 -5.40 -3.44 19.50
N GLN A 73 -5.01 -4.43 18.67
CA GLN A 73 -3.68 -4.48 18.09
C GLN A 73 -3.45 -3.28 17.16
N PRO A 74 -2.28 -2.61 17.22
CA PRO A 74 -1.93 -1.59 16.23
C PRO A 74 -1.98 -2.16 14.81
N ALA A 75 -2.72 -1.49 13.92
CA ALA A 75 -2.81 -1.83 12.51
C ALA A 75 -1.92 -0.91 11.66
N LEU A 76 -2.01 0.39 11.90
CA LEU A 76 -1.31 1.39 11.13
C LEU A 76 -0.64 2.41 12.07
N VAL A 77 0.65 2.59 11.90
CA VAL A 77 1.45 3.65 12.52
C VAL A 77 1.94 4.58 11.42
N TRP A 78 1.67 5.85 11.57
CA TRP A 78 2.13 6.89 10.67
C TRP A 78 3.03 7.88 11.40
N HIS A 79 4.12 8.29 10.75
CA HIS A 79 5.02 9.32 11.26
C HIS A 79 5.26 10.39 10.19
N SER A 80 5.14 11.68 10.56
CA SER A 80 5.51 12.80 9.70
C SER A 80 6.94 13.26 10.01
N CYS A 81 7.82 13.17 9.02
CA CYS A 81 9.18 13.69 9.13
C CYS A 81 9.22 15.23 9.24
N ALA A 82 8.18 15.91 8.75
CA ALA A 82 8.07 17.36 8.78
C ALA A 82 7.62 17.89 10.14
N THR A 83 6.51 17.37 10.68
CA THR A 83 5.90 17.81 11.93
C THR A 83 6.42 17.05 13.15
N ARG A 84 7.06 15.91 12.96
CA ARG A 84 7.48 14.94 14.00
C ARG A 84 6.31 14.31 14.76
N GLU A 85 5.11 14.45 14.23
CA GLU A 85 3.93 13.80 14.78
C GLU A 85 3.94 12.30 14.46
N THR A 86 3.48 11.50 15.41
CA THR A 86 3.25 10.07 15.21
C THR A 86 1.83 9.74 15.63
N ARG A 87 1.10 9.03 14.77
CA ARG A 87 -0.26 8.52 15.04
C ARG A 87 -0.27 7.01 14.92
N SER A 88 -0.97 6.35 15.83
CA SER A 88 -1.21 4.91 15.78
C SER A 88 -2.70 4.64 15.79
N LEU A 89 -3.14 3.76 14.89
CA LEU A 89 -4.52 3.28 14.85
C LEU A 89 -4.55 1.79 15.11
N SER A 90 -5.40 1.36 16.05
CA SER A 90 -5.72 -0.06 16.20
C SER A 90 -6.58 -0.56 15.04
N TYR A 91 -6.68 -1.89 14.85
CA TYR A 91 -7.56 -2.48 13.83
C TYR A 91 -9.01 -2.02 14.00
N ALA A 92 -9.53 -1.95 15.23
CA ALA A 92 -10.89 -1.47 15.49
C ALA A 92 -11.07 0.01 15.16
N ALA A 93 -10.05 0.85 15.47
CA ALA A 93 -10.08 2.27 15.11
C ALA A 93 -10.03 2.46 13.59
N LEU A 94 -9.15 1.72 12.90
CA LEU A 94 -9.04 1.75 11.44
C LEU A 94 -10.35 1.28 10.78
N GLN A 95 -10.95 0.17 11.25
CA GLN A 95 -12.23 -0.33 10.76
C GLN A 95 -13.33 0.74 10.83
N ARG A 96 -13.48 1.40 11.98
CA ARG A 96 -14.53 2.44 12.18
C ARG A 96 -14.33 3.59 11.20
N ARG A 97 -13.10 4.11 11.08
CA ARG A 97 -12.79 5.23 10.19
C ARG A 97 -13.02 4.86 8.72
N VAL A 98 -12.51 3.70 8.30
CA VAL A 98 -12.69 3.19 6.92
C VAL A 98 -14.17 2.97 6.60
N ALA A 99 -14.95 2.35 7.50
CA ALA A 99 -16.36 2.07 7.26
C ALA A 99 -17.20 3.35 7.21
N GLY A 100 -16.88 4.35 8.04
CA GLY A 100 -17.52 5.66 8.02
C GLY A 100 -17.19 6.44 6.75
N PHE A 101 -15.90 6.52 6.38
CA PHE A 101 -15.49 7.21 5.16
C PHE A 101 -16.04 6.54 3.89
N ALA A 102 -16.12 5.20 3.86
CA ALA A 102 -16.83 4.48 2.79
C ALA A 102 -18.31 4.86 2.71
N GLY A 103 -18.97 5.07 3.87
CA GLY A 103 -20.32 5.62 3.94
C GLY A 103 -20.45 7.00 3.33
N GLY A 104 -19.49 7.88 3.62
CA GLY A 104 -19.38 9.21 3.02
C GLY A 104 -19.18 9.16 1.50
N LEU A 105 -18.25 8.34 1.01
CA LEU A 105 -18.04 8.15 -0.42
C LEU A 105 -19.30 7.61 -1.11
N ARG A 106 -20.00 6.65 -0.50
CA ARG A 106 -21.27 6.13 -1.02
C ARG A 106 -22.35 7.22 -1.09
N ALA A 107 -22.40 8.12 -0.12
CA ALA A 107 -23.35 9.25 -0.13
C ALA A 107 -23.03 10.24 -1.26
N LEU A 108 -21.77 10.33 -1.70
CA LEU A 108 -21.34 11.04 -2.91
C LEU A 108 -21.55 10.22 -4.19
N GLY A 109 -22.22 9.08 -4.10
CA GLY A 109 -22.57 8.24 -5.23
C GLY A 109 -21.48 7.26 -5.68
N VAL A 110 -20.35 7.11 -4.94
CA VAL A 110 -19.31 6.14 -5.27
C VAL A 110 -19.80 4.72 -5.01
N GLY A 111 -19.67 3.85 -5.98
CA GLY A 111 -20.04 2.44 -5.93
C GLY A 111 -18.99 1.52 -6.54
N LYS A 112 -19.37 0.24 -6.67
CA LYS A 112 -18.50 -0.79 -7.27
C LYS A 112 -18.10 -0.40 -8.71
N GLY A 113 -16.79 -0.47 -8.99
CA GLY A 113 -16.21 -0.16 -10.29
C GLY A 113 -15.96 1.31 -10.57
N ASP A 114 -16.50 2.25 -9.76
CA ASP A 114 -16.17 3.67 -9.86
C ASP A 114 -14.70 3.91 -9.49
N ARG A 115 -14.05 4.87 -10.16
CA ARG A 115 -12.66 5.26 -9.84
C ARG A 115 -12.67 6.43 -8.87
N VAL A 116 -11.79 6.36 -7.87
CA VAL A 116 -11.50 7.45 -6.94
C VAL A 116 -10.00 7.76 -7.03
N LEU A 117 -9.65 8.95 -7.50
CA LEU A 117 -8.27 9.39 -7.56
C LEU A 117 -7.87 10.00 -6.22
N ILE A 118 -6.71 9.59 -5.69
CA ILE A 118 -6.21 10.01 -4.38
C ILE A 118 -4.88 10.75 -4.60
N ALA A 119 -4.94 12.08 -4.58
CA ALA A 119 -3.81 13.00 -4.72
C ALA A 119 -3.45 13.58 -3.34
N ALA A 120 -3.01 12.72 -2.44
CA ALA A 120 -2.67 13.09 -1.07
C ALA A 120 -1.32 12.46 -0.66
N PRO A 121 -0.54 13.10 0.23
CA PRO A 121 0.72 12.55 0.70
C PRO A 121 0.53 11.25 1.49
N CYS A 122 1.65 10.58 1.82
CA CYS A 122 1.64 9.40 2.67
C CYS A 122 1.15 9.77 4.07
N MET A 123 -0.14 9.56 4.34
CA MET A 123 -0.78 9.88 5.62
C MET A 123 -1.88 8.87 5.96
N VAL A 124 -2.38 8.93 7.18
CA VAL A 124 -3.44 8.02 7.67
C VAL A 124 -4.69 8.08 6.78
N GLU A 125 -5.08 9.28 6.40
CA GLU A 125 -6.28 9.53 5.60
C GLU A 125 -6.15 8.95 4.18
N THR A 126 -4.95 8.93 3.61
CA THR A 126 -4.65 8.27 2.33
C THR A 126 -4.88 6.77 2.41
N ALA A 127 -4.36 6.12 3.46
CA ALA A 127 -4.58 4.68 3.68
C ALA A 127 -6.05 4.36 3.94
N ILE A 128 -6.77 5.22 4.68
CA ILE A 128 -8.22 5.09 4.89
C ILE A 128 -8.98 5.20 3.57
N ALA A 129 -8.63 6.17 2.72
CA ALA A 129 -9.28 6.36 1.42
C ALA A 129 -9.08 5.13 0.51
N MET A 130 -7.86 4.56 0.47
CA MET A 130 -7.57 3.32 -0.27
C MET A 130 -8.46 2.16 0.21
N LEU A 131 -8.50 1.93 1.52
CA LEU A 131 -9.27 0.84 2.13
C LEU A 131 -10.78 1.06 2.01
N ALA A 132 -11.26 2.31 2.07
CA ALA A 132 -12.67 2.64 1.88
C ALA A 132 -13.14 2.39 0.44
N CYS A 133 -12.32 2.71 -0.56
CA CYS A 133 -12.59 2.34 -1.96
C CYS A 133 -12.66 0.82 -2.10
N ALA A 134 -11.68 0.08 -1.58
CA ALA A 134 -11.70 -1.38 -1.58
C ALA A 134 -12.93 -1.95 -0.87
N ARG A 135 -13.38 -1.30 0.22
CA ARG A 135 -14.60 -1.69 0.94
C ARG A 135 -15.87 -1.58 0.10
N LEU A 136 -15.95 -0.56 -0.74
CA LEU A 136 -17.07 -0.35 -1.67
C LEU A 136 -16.97 -1.16 -2.96
N GLY A 137 -15.82 -1.80 -3.22
CA GLY A 137 -15.50 -2.38 -4.52
C GLY A 137 -15.21 -1.33 -5.59
N ALA A 138 -14.94 -0.09 -5.19
CA ALA A 138 -14.45 0.98 -6.05
C ALA A 138 -12.93 0.83 -6.31
N VAL A 139 -12.48 1.37 -7.42
CA VAL A 139 -11.08 1.32 -7.87
C VAL A 139 -10.35 2.58 -7.40
N HIS A 140 -9.38 2.46 -6.52
CA HIS A 140 -8.58 3.61 -6.11
C HIS A 140 -7.37 3.80 -7.00
N VAL A 141 -7.00 5.08 -7.19
CA VAL A 141 -5.88 5.49 -8.03
C VAL A 141 -5.03 6.45 -7.20
N VAL A 142 -4.00 5.93 -6.53
CA VAL A 142 -3.12 6.76 -5.72
C VAL A 142 -2.07 7.40 -6.61
N VAL A 143 -1.95 8.71 -6.53
CA VAL A 143 -0.96 9.48 -7.27
C VAL A 143 -0.05 10.26 -6.31
N PHE A 144 1.22 10.39 -6.69
CA PHE A 144 2.18 11.12 -5.88
C PHE A 144 1.74 12.59 -5.72
N ALA A 145 1.66 13.06 -4.47
CA ALA A 145 1.16 14.41 -4.15
C ALA A 145 2.06 15.56 -4.65
N GLY A 146 3.27 15.25 -5.11
CA GLY A 146 4.22 16.23 -5.67
C GLY A 146 4.11 16.45 -7.18
N TYR A 147 3.10 15.88 -7.86
CA TYR A 147 2.91 16.13 -9.28
C TYR A 147 2.45 17.57 -9.57
N ALA A 148 2.95 18.13 -10.69
CA ALA A 148 2.46 19.39 -11.25
C ALA A 148 1.01 19.25 -11.75
N ALA A 149 0.28 20.38 -11.84
CA ALA A 149 -1.12 20.41 -12.24
C ALA A 149 -1.40 19.66 -13.57
N ALA A 150 -0.56 19.86 -14.59
CA ALA A 150 -0.70 19.19 -15.88
C ALA A 150 -0.58 17.65 -15.78
N GLU A 151 0.29 17.15 -14.90
CA GLU A 151 0.45 15.71 -14.69
C GLU A 151 -0.72 15.10 -13.90
N LEU A 152 -1.31 15.87 -13.00
CA LEU A 152 -2.53 15.48 -12.29
C LEU A 152 -3.74 15.48 -13.25
N ALA A 153 -3.87 16.51 -14.10
CA ALA A 153 -4.91 16.59 -15.12
C ALA A 153 -4.90 15.38 -16.09
N ARG A 154 -3.71 15.00 -16.58
CA ARG A 154 -3.56 13.82 -17.44
C ARG A 154 -4.07 12.53 -16.78
N ARG A 155 -3.83 12.37 -15.46
CA ARG A 155 -4.30 11.20 -14.71
C ARG A 155 -5.81 11.25 -14.45
N ILE A 156 -6.36 12.44 -14.24
CA ILE A 156 -7.81 12.65 -14.17
C ILE A 156 -8.46 12.22 -15.50
N ASP A 157 -7.89 12.63 -16.62
CA ASP A 157 -8.42 12.25 -17.94
C ASP A 157 -8.25 10.76 -18.25
N ASP A 158 -7.13 10.15 -17.84
CA ASP A 158 -6.84 8.74 -18.09
C ASP A 158 -7.80 7.81 -17.33
N VAL A 159 -8.05 8.08 -16.04
CA VAL A 159 -8.87 7.19 -15.22
C VAL A 159 -10.30 7.65 -15.03
N THR A 160 -10.64 8.85 -15.47
CA THR A 160 -11.98 9.44 -15.36
C THR A 160 -12.62 9.21 -13.99
N PRO A 161 -12.01 9.75 -12.90
CA PRO A 161 -12.46 9.45 -11.55
C PRO A 161 -13.79 10.15 -11.25
N LYS A 162 -14.64 9.48 -10.49
CA LYS A 162 -15.87 10.08 -9.98
C LYS A 162 -15.59 11.13 -8.90
N ILE A 163 -14.64 10.82 -8.02
CA ILE A 163 -14.23 11.69 -6.90
C ILE A 163 -12.70 11.81 -6.91
N VAL A 164 -12.21 13.00 -6.59
CA VAL A 164 -10.80 13.26 -6.28
C VAL A 164 -10.65 13.49 -4.78
N VAL A 165 -9.84 12.71 -4.11
CA VAL A 165 -9.44 12.93 -2.71
C VAL A 165 -8.10 13.65 -2.71
N ALA A 166 -8.00 14.79 -2.04
CA ALA A 166 -6.77 15.57 -1.96
C ALA A 166 -6.50 16.04 -0.53
N ALA A 167 -5.25 16.36 -0.20
CA ALA A 167 -4.90 17.07 1.03
C ALA A 167 -4.73 18.56 0.75
N SER A 168 -5.02 19.42 1.74
CA SER A 168 -4.88 20.87 1.59
C SER A 168 -3.43 21.32 1.40
N CYS A 169 -2.46 20.53 1.89
CA CYS A 169 -1.04 20.76 1.67
C CYS A 169 -0.24 19.46 1.82
N SER A 170 0.99 19.48 1.31
CA SER A 170 2.02 18.48 1.56
C SER A 170 3.27 19.13 2.17
N PHE A 171 4.32 18.36 2.42
CA PHE A 171 5.60 18.87 2.88
C PHE A 171 6.72 18.45 1.95
N GLN A 172 7.60 19.39 1.63
CA GLN A 172 8.90 19.12 1.00
C GLN A 172 10.00 19.41 2.05
N GLY A 173 10.54 18.36 2.65
CA GLY A 173 11.31 18.48 3.86
C GLY A 173 10.44 19.07 4.99
N ARG A 174 10.75 20.27 5.46
CA ARG A 174 9.94 21.01 6.45
C ARG A 174 9.11 22.15 5.85
N THR A 175 9.25 22.38 4.56
CA THR A 175 8.53 23.46 3.86
C THR A 175 7.11 22.98 3.52
N VAL A 176 6.12 23.78 3.90
CA VAL A 176 4.71 23.55 3.53
C VAL A 176 4.52 23.87 2.07
N VAL A 177 3.92 22.95 1.33
CA VAL A 177 3.55 23.12 -0.09
C VAL A 177 2.02 23.12 -0.19
N PRO A 178 1.39 24.29 -0.39
CA PRO A 178 -0.06 24.39 -0.59
C PRO A 178 -0.50 23.61 -1.83
N ALA A 179 -1.62 22.87 -1.73
CA ALA A 179 -2.11 22.04 -2.84
C ALA A 179 -3.25 22.69 -3.62
N GLN A 180 -3.85 23.80 -3.13
CA GLN A 180 -5.03 24.41 -3.72
C GLN A 180 -4.84 24.80 -5.19
N ALA A 181 -3.80 25.58 -5.50
CA ALA A 181 -3.55 26.03 -6.86
C ALA A 181 -3.35 24.85 -7.83
N THR A 182 -2.54 23.87 -7.41
CA THR A 182 -2.29 22.65 -8.22
C THR A 182 -3.57 21.87 -8.49
N LEU A 183 -4.44 21.71 -7.47
CA LEU A 183 -5.72 21.01 -7.65
C LEU A 183 -6.66 21.80 -8.57
N ASP A 184 -6.84 23.10 -8.32
CA ASP A 184 -7.73 23.95 -9.12
C ASP A 184 -7.28 24.03 -10.58
N GLU A 185 -5.96 24.20 -10.84
CA GLU A 185 -5.38 24.19 -12.19
C GLU A 185 -5.53 22.82 -12.87
N ALA A 186 -5.33 21.73 -12.14
CA ALA A 186 -5.50 20.39 -12.69
C ALA A 186 -6.94 20.10 -13.09
N LEU A 187 -7.91 20.46 -12.25
CA LEU A 187 -9.33 20.32 -12.54
C LEU A 187 -9.79 21.20 -13.71
N ALA A 188 -9.24 22.40 -13.83
CA ALA A 188 -9.53 23.30 -14.95
C ALA A 188 -8.88 22.85 -16.27
N GLY A 189 -7.73 22.17 -16.20
CA GLY A 189 -6.98 21.69 -17.35
C GLY A 189 -7.37 20.30 -17.83
N ALA A 190 -8.11 19.54 -17.03
CA ALA A 190 -8.62 18.22 -17.41
C ALA A 190 -9.86 18.32 -18.29
N VAL A 191 -10.01 17.38 -19.21
CA VAL A 191 -11.23 17.22 -20.05
C VAL A 191 -12.35 16.58 -19.23
N HIS A 192 -12.00 15.58 -18.40
CA HIS A 192 -12.95 14.93 -17.50
C HIS A 192 -13.19 15.79 -16.25
N VAL A 193 -14.47 15.98 -15.92
CA VAL A 193 -14.89 16.72 -14.71
C VAL A 193 -15.38 15.71 -13.66
N PRO A 194 -14.66 15.52 -12.55
CA PRO A 194 -15.13 14.71 -11.44
C PRO A 194 -16.41 15.28 -10.80
N ASP A 195 -17.25 14.42 -10.23
CA ASP A 195 -18.49 14.85 -9.53
C ASP A 195 -18.20 15.72 -8.29
N GLY A 196 -16.99 15.60 -7.73
CA GLY A 196 -16.55 16.42 -6.60
C GLY A 196 -15.16 16.08 -6.08
N CYS A 197 -14.72 16.85 -5.10
CA CYS A 197 -13.47 16.65 -4.39
C CYS A 197 -13.71 16.41 -2.90
N VAL A 198 -12.90 15.54 -2.30
CA VAL A 198 -12.85 15.34 -0.85
C VAL A 198 -11.51 15.84 -0.34
N ILE A 199 -11.55 16.79 0.58
CA ILE A 199 -10.36 17.51 1.04
C ILE A 199 -10.02 17.09 2.47
N VAL A 200 -8.80 16.59 2.66
CA VAL A 200 -8.20 16.44 3.98
C VAL A 200 -7.61 17.79 4.38
N GLN A 201 -8.28 18.50 5.25
CA GLN A 201 -7.78 19.77 5.78
C GLN A 201 -6.64 19.53 6.77
N ARG A 202 -5.51 20.20 6.55
CA ARG A 202 -4.32 20.14 7.41
C ARG A 202 -4.10 21.51 8.05
N GLU A 203 -3.85 21.53 9.37
CA GLU A 203 -3.64 22.76 10.14
C GLU A 203 -2.50 23.62 9.62
N ALA A 204 -1.45 22.99 9.07
CA ALA A 204 -0.28 23.68 8.53
C ALA A 204 -0.61 24.64 7.39
N CYS A 205 -1.62 24.32 6.56
CA CYS A 205 -2.10 25.19 5.48
C CYS A 205 -3.51 24.71 5.05
N PRO A 206 -4.58 25.21 5.70
CA PRO A 206 -5.93 24.93 5.25
C PRO A 206 -6.19 25.52 3.87
N MET A 207 -6.96 24.82 3.03
CA MET A 207 -7.41 25.37 1.76
C MET A 207 -8.85 25.87 1.82
N ARG A 208 -9.19 26.84 0.96
CA ARG A 208 -10.56 27.31 0.84
C ARG A 208 -11.41 26.29 0.12
N MET A 209 -12.49 25.85 0.76
CA MET A 209 -13.46 24.93 0.20
C MET A 209 -14.34 25.62 -0.84
N VAL A 210 -14.51 25.01 -2.00
CA VAL A 210 -15.43 25.48 -3.06
C VAL A 210 -16.78 24.82 -2.85
N ALA A 211 -17.80 25.63 -2.58
CA ALA A 211 -19.15 25.14 -2.36
C ALA A 211 -19.70 24.37 -3.56
N GLY A 212 -20.33 23.22 -3.33
CA GLY A 212 -20.87 22.33 -4.36
C GLY A 212 -19.84 21.42 -5.01
N ARG A 213 -18.52 21.66 -4.83
CA ARG A 213 -17.43 20.82 -5.33
C ARG A 213 -16.72 20.06 -4.22
N ASP A 214 -16.38 20.77 -3.13
CA ASP A 214 -15.46 20.26 -2.11
C ASP A 214 -16.21 19.80 -0.86
N HIS A 215 -15.85 18.61 -0.38
CA HIS A 215 -16.37 17.98 0.83
C HIS A 215 -15.23 17.76 1.83
N ASP A 216 -15.49 18.00 3.11
CA ASP A 216 -14.49 17.75 4.16
C ASP A 216 -14.38 16.25 4.45
N PHE A 217 -13.15 15.73 4.45
CA PHE A 217 -12.85 14.33 4.69
C PHE A 217 -13.35 13.86 6.06
N HIS A 218 -13.12 14.65 7.11
CA HIS A 218 -13.47 14.27 8.48
C HIS A 218 -14.97 14.38 8.76
N VAL A 219 -15.69 15.18 7.98
CA VAL A 219 -17.17 15.16 7.98
C VAL A 219 -17.65 13.85 7.36
N LEU A 220 -17.09 13.43 6.22
CA LEU A 220 -17.47 12.19 5.55
C LEU A 220 -17.14 10.93 6.37
N GLU A 221 -16.05 10.93 7.13
CA GLU A 221 -15.72 9.83 8.05
C GLU A 221 -16.80 9.54 9.11
N ARG A 222 -17.65 10.50 9.40
CA ARG A 222 -18.72 10.37 10.41
C ARG A 222 -20.04 9.87 9.84
N TYR A 223 -20.10 9.56 8.56
CA TYR A 223 -21.28 8.99 7.94
C TYR A 223 -21.57 7.58 8.48
N PRO A 224 -22.82 7.11 8.36
CA PRO A 224 -23.17 5.75 8.75
C PRO A 224 -22.24 4.73 8.10
N PRO A 225 -21.67 3.79 8.89
CA PRO A 225 -20.74 2.81 8.38
C PRO A 225 -21.40 1.88 7.37
N VAL A 226 -20.63 1.44 6.38
CA VAL A 226 -21.10 0.48 5.37
C VAL A 226 -20.37 -0.84 5.48
N ALA A 227 -21.08 -1.94 5.20
CA ALA A 227 -20.50 -3.26 5.12
C ALA A 227 -19.59 -3.39 3.87
N PRO A 228 -18.58 -4.29 3.90
CA PRO A 228 -17.77 -4.59 2.72
C PRO A 228 -18.63 -5.17 1.59
N VAL A 229 -18.45 -4.64 0.38
CA VAL A 229 -19.16 -5.11 -0.82
C VAL A 229 -18.36 -6.24 -1.46
N PRO A 230 -18.92 -7.45 -1.66
CA PRO A 230 -18.25 -8.52 -2.37
C PRO A 230 -17.93 -8.14 -3.81
N VAL A 231 -16.71 -8.44 -4.24
CA VAL A 231 -16.25 -8.26 -5.61
C VAL A 231 -15.70 -9.58 -6.14
N ARG A 232 -15.68 -9.77 -7.46
CA ARG A 232 -15.03 -10.94 -8.07
C ARG A 232 -13.51 -10.83 -7.90
N ALA A 233 -12.84 -11.97 -7.88
CA ALA A 233 -11.38 -12.01 -7.78
C ALA A 233 -10.69 -11.18 -8.87
N GLU A 234 -11.20 -11.25 -10.09
CA GLU A 234 -10.72 -10.53 -11.26
C GLU A 234 -11.16 -9.07 -11.37
N ASP A 235 -12.09 -8.59 -10.52
CA ASP A 235 -12.49 -7.18 -10.52
C ASP A 235 -11.31 -6.29 -10.11
N PRO A 236 -11.12 -5.12 -10.74
CA PRO A 236 -10.04 -4.19 -10.41
C PRO A 236 -10.11 -3.70 -8.97
N LEU A 237 -8.95 -3.69 -8.29
CA LEU A 237 -8.76 -3.10 -6.96
C LEU A 237 -8.19 -1.69 -7.07
N TYR A 238 -7.14 -1.53 -7.87
CA TYR A 238 -6.47 -0.25 -8.05
C TYR A 238 -5.86 -0.06 -9.43
N ILE A 239 -5.50 1.20 -9.71
CA ILE A 239 -4.66 1.59 -10.84
C ILE A 239 -3.46 2.36 -10.29
N LEU A 240 -2.25 1.97 -10.65
CA LEU A 240 -1.03 2.74 -10.40
C LEU A 240 -0.36 3.11 -11.73
N HIS A 241 0.00 4.38 -11.85
CA HIS A 241 0.67 4.86 -13.06
C HIS A 241 2.17 4.65 -12.99
N THR A 242 2.74 4.17 -14.08
CA THR A 242 4.19 4.08 -14.30
C THR A 242 4.61 5.10 -15.36
N SER A 243 5.88 5.53 -15.29
CA SER A 243 6.49 6.43 -16.26
C SER A 243 6.81 5.71 -17.56
N GLY A 244 5.82 5.28 -18.33
CA GLY A 244 6.00 4.47 -19.53
C GLY A 244 7.16 4.95 -20.44
N THR A 245 7.81 4.02 -21.13
CA THR A 245 8.89 4.28 -22.10
C THR A 245 8.51 5.19 -23.26
N THR A 246 7.22 5.43 -23.47
CA THR A 246 6.64 6.25 -24.55
C THR A 246 6.27 7.67 -24.13
N GLY A 247 6.63 8.09 -22.91
CA GLY A 247 6.37 9.45 -22.39
C GLY A 247 4.96 9.68 -21.83
N ALA A 248 3.96 8.88 -22.18
CA ALA A 248 2.64 8.93 -21.54
C ALA A 248 2.58 7.98 -20.32
N PRO A 249 2.01 8.40 -19.18
CA PRO A 249 1.80 7.51 -18.04
C PRO A 249 0.95 6.31 -18.45
N LYS A 250 1.32 5.11 -17.97
CA LYS A 250 0.55 3.87 -18.18
C LYS A 250 -0.09 3.46 -16.88
N GLY A 251 -1.41 3.35 -16.85
CA GLY A 251 -2.16 2.85 -15.71
C GLY A 251 -2.11 1.33 -15.64
N ILE A 252 -1.42 0.80 -14.64
CA ILE A 252 -1.36 -0.64 -14.36
C ILE A 252 -2.56 -1.00 -13.49
N VAL A 253 -3.45 -1.80 -14.03
CA VAL A 253 -4.65 -2.29 -13.33
C VAL A 253 -4.31 -3.56 -12.55
N ARG A 254 -4.69 -3.61 -11.28
CA ARG A 254 -4.49 -4.78 -10.42
C ARG A 254 -5.82 -5.32 -9.93
N ASP A 255 -5.99 -6.64 -10.01
CA ASP A 255 -7.15 -7.37 -9.52
C ASP A 255 -7.17 -7.52 -7.99
N ASN A 256 -8.33 -7.89 -7.43
CA ASN A 256 -8.49 -8.12 -5.99
C ASN A 256 -7.90 -9.46 -5.55
N GLY A 257 -8.22 -10.55 -6.24
CA GLY A 257 -7.90 -11.91 -5.82
C GLY A 257 -6.42 -12.21 -5.91
N GLY A 258 -5.83 -12.02 -7.09
CA GLY A 258 -4.40 -12.25 -7.33
C GLY A 258 -3.53 -11.42 -6.40
N HIS A 259 -3.86 -10.15 -6.23
CA HIS A 259 -3.16 -9.24 -5.31
C HIS A 259 -3.22 -9.74 -3.85
N ALA A 260 -4.40 -10.06 -3.34
CA ALA A 260 -4.56 -10.50 -1.95
C ALA A 260 -3.80 -11.79 -1.67
N VAL A 261 -3.91 -12.79 -2.55
CA VAL A 261 -3.26 -14.10 -2.38
C VAL A 261 -1.74 -13.97 -2.46
N ALA A 262 -1.21 -13.28 -3.49
CA ALA A 262 0.22 -13.10 -3.68
C ALA A 262 0.86 -12.32 -2.51
N LEU A 263 0.25 -11.23 -2.07
CA LEU A 263 0.80 -10.45 -0.95
C LEU A 263 0.75 -11.24 0.37
N SER A 264 -0.34 -11.96 0.64
CA SER A 264 -0.45 -12.80 1.84
C SER A 264 0.64 -13.88 1.87
N LEU A 265 0.93 -14.50 0.72
CA LEU A 265 2.02 -15.48 0.59
C LEU A 265 3.38 -14.83 0.81
N SER A 266 3.63 -13.68 0.19
CA SER A 266 4.93 -13.00 0.28
C SER A 266 5.26 -12.56 1.70
N MET A 267 4.26 -12.11 2.48
CA MET A 267 4.48 -11.73 3.89
C MET A 267 5.04 -12.88 4.71
N GLU A 268 4.54 -14.10 4.52
CA GLU A 268 5.06 -15.27 5.24
C GLU A 268 6.39 -15.76 4.67
N LEU A 269 6.47 -16.00 3.36
CA LEU A 269 7.62 -16.66 2.76
C LEU A 269 8.82 -15.76 2.56
N ILE A 270 8.60 -14.55 2.03
CA ILE A 270 9.70 -13.63 1.71
C ILE A 270 10.09 -12.83 2.95
N TYR A 271 9.11 -12.21 3.60
CA TYR A 271 9.37 -11.28 4.70
C TYR A 271 9.37 -11.95 6.08
N GLY A 272 8.81 -13.16 6.19
CA GLY A 272 8.70 -13.89 7.45
C GLY A 272 7.85 -13.17 8.48
N CYS A 273 6.88 -12.38 8.04
CA CYS A 273 5.98 -11.61 8.88
C CYS A 273 4.59 -12.25 8.92
N GLY A 274 4.02 -12.29 10.12
CA GLY A 274 2.69 -12.81 10.40
C GLY A 274 1.90 -11.90 11.34
N PRO A 275 0.80 -12.43 11.93
CA PRO A 275 -0.02 -11.66 12.84
C PRO A 275 0.77 -11.12 14.02
N GLY A 276 0.65 -9.81 14.30
CA GLY A 276 1.34 -9.11 15.38
C GLY A 276 2.74 -8.61 15.03
N ASP A 277 3.36 -9.08 13.95
CA ASP A 277 4.67 -8.57 13.51
C ASP A 277 4.54 -7.16 12.93
N CYS A 278 5.57 -6.35 13.11
CA CYS A 278 5.63 -4.99 12.59
C CYS A 278 6.48 -4.92 11.31
N PHE A 279 5.90 -4.34 10.28
CA PHE A 279 6.52 -4.12 8.98
C PHE A 279 6.63 -2.62 8.68
N PHE A 280 7.80 -2.14 8.35
CA PHE A 280 8.05 -0.74 8.06
C PHE A 280 8.48 -0.54 6.60
N THR A 281 7.78 0.31 5.86
CA THR A 281 8.25 0.79 4.56
C THR A 281 8.51 2.28 4.55
N THR A 282 9.62 2.69 3.91
CA THR A 282 9.97 4.11 3.71
C THR A 282 9.43 4.66 2.39
N SER A 283 8.73 3.85 1.60
CA SER A 283 8.21 4.24 0.29
C SER A 283 6.87 4.97 0.41
N ASP A 284 6.68 6.01 -0.41
CA ASP A 284 5.40 6.72 -0.53
C ASP A 284 4.29 5.82 -1.09
N LEU A 285 3.04 6.05 -0.66
CA LEU A 285 1.86 5.26 -1.06
C LEU A 285 1.51 5.40 -2.55
N GLY A 286 2.00 6.43 -3.23
CA GLY A 286 1.87 6.60 -4.69
C GLY A 286 2.76 5.65 -5.50
N TRP A 287 3.68 4.91 -4.86
CA TRP A 287 4.53 3.91 -5.48
C TRP A 287 4.12 2.50 -5.05
N VAL A 288 4.32 1.51 -5.93
CA VAL A 288 3.86 0.15 -5.69
C VAL A 288 4.38 -0.47 -4.39
N VAL A 289 5.59 -0.13 -3.96
CA VAL A 289 6.14 -0.60 -2.67
C VAL A 289 5.34 -0.05 -1.51
N GLY A 290 5.16 1.26 -1.42
CA GLY A 290 4.36 1.90 -0.37
C GLY A 290 2.90 1.49 -0.43
N HIS A 291 2.32 1.44 -1.64
CA HIS A 291 0.93 1.03 -1.85
C HIS A 291 0.66 -0.39 -1.35
N SER A 292 1.39 -1.36 -1.89
CA SER A 292 1.14 -2.79 -1.61
C SER A 292 1.71 -3.23 -0.26
N TYR A 293 2.92 -2.82 0.09
CA TYR A 293 3.61 -3.22 1.32
C TYR A 293 3.55 -2.17 2.44
N GLY A 294 3.05 -0.98 2.17
CA GLY A 294 2.73 0.02 3.19
C GLY A 294 1.28 -0.06 3.68
N VAL A 295 0.36 -0.66 2.91
CA VAL A 295 -1.04 -0.79 3.33
C VAL A 295 -1.50 -2.25 3.29
N TYR A 296 -1.59 -2.86 2.11
CA TYR A 296 -2.29 -4.13 1.96
C TYR A 296 -1.56 -5.32 2.58
N ALA A 297 -0.30 -5.53 2.24
CA ALA A 297 0.41 -6.76 2.62
C ALA A 297 0.52 -6.96 4.15
N PRO A 298 1.00 -5.98 4.94
CA PRO A 298 1.04 -6.12 6.39
C PRO A 298 -0.34 -6.33 7.01
N LEU A 299 -1.35 -5.58 6.54
CA LEU A 299 -2.71 -5.69 7.06
C LEU A 299 -3.35 -7.02 6.67
N LEU A 300 -3.16 -7.53 5.44
CA LEU A 300 -3.59 -8.88 5.05
C LEU A 300 -2.95 -9.95 5.93
N GLY A 301 -1.71 -9.77 6.35
CA GLY A 301 -1.02 -10.65 7.28
C GLY A 301 -1.47 -10.52 8.74
N GLY A 302 -2.28 -9.53 9.10
CA GLY A 302 -2.68 -9.22 10.48
C GLY A 302 -1.55 -8.62 11.31
N GLY A 303 -0.57 -8.02 10.65
CA GLY A 303 0.55 -7.31 11.26
C GLY A 303 0.27 -5.83 11.47
N THR A 304 1.28 -5.12 11.95
CA THR A 304 1.30 -3.65 12.06
C THR A 304 2.09 -3.06 10.91
N SER A 305 1.53 -2.09 10.20
CA SER A 305 2.24 -1.34 9.18
C SER A 305 2.75 0.00 9.72
N VAL A 306 4.03 0.29 9.50
CA VAL A 306 4.62 1.62 9.74
C VAL A 306 4.86 2.31 8.40
N ILE A 307 4.27 3.50 8.24
CA ILE A 307 4.44 4.35 7.07
C ILE A 307 4.93 5.74 7.47
N VAL A 308 5.61 6.43 6.57
CA VAL A 308 6.18 7.75 6.86
C VAL A 308 5.81 8.77 5.79
N GLU A 309 5.49 9.98 6.22
CA GLU A 309 5.38 11.14 5.34
C GLU A 309 6.74 11.82 5.21
N GLY A 310 7.20 11.96 3.98
CA GLY A 310 8.49 12.54 3.66
C GLY A 310 9.63 11.53 3.69
N CYS A 311 10.86 12.04 3.70
CA CYS A 311 12.09 11.23 3.66
C CYS A 311 12.66 11.08 5.08
N PRO A 312 12.58 9.90 5.73
CA PRO A 312 13.03 9.73 7.10
C PRO A 312 14.56 9.73 7.17
N SER A 313 15.12 10.46 8.15
CA SER A 313 16.53 10.33 8.49
C SER A 313 16.83 8.96 9.13
N ALA A 314 18.10 8.58 9.15
CA ALA A 314 18.52 7.36 9.84
C ALA A 314 18.07 7.34 11.31
N SER A 315 18.14 8.48 12.01
CA SER A 315 17.68 8.60 13.39
C SER A 315 16.18 8.29 13.54
N VAL A 316 15.35 8.81 12.62
CA VAL A 316 13.90 8.53 12.62
C VAL A 316 13.63 7.05 12.34
N ILE A 317 14.34 6.45 11.35
CA ILE A 317 14.21 5.02 11.06
C ILE A 317 14.55 4.19 12.30
N GLY A 318 15.68 4.47 12.93
CA GLY A 318 16.10 3.75 14.16
C GLY A 318 15.11 3.90 15.31
N GLN A 319 14.60 5.12 15.54
CA GLN A 319 13.59 5.38 16.57
C GLN A 319 12.30 4.60 16.32
N LEU A 320 11.79 4.61 15.09
CA LEU A 320 10.58 3.85 14.73
C LEU A 320 10.80 2.34 14.81
N CYS A 321 11.97 1.85 14.39
CA CYS A 321 12.32 0.43 14.53
C CYS A 321 12.31 -0.05 15.98
N VAL A 322 12.80 0.76 16.90
CA VAL A 322 12.79 0.42 18.34
C VAL A 322 11.41 0.59 18.95
N ALA A 323 10.75 1.72 18.67
CA ALA A 323 9.47 2.05 19.30
C ALA A 323 8.34 1.07 18.95
N TYR A 324 8.40 0.45 17.78
CA TYR A 324 7.35 -0.43 17.27
C TYR A 324 7.82 -1.87 17.02
N ASP A 325 8.97 -2.26 17.53
CA ASP A 325 9.53 -3.60 17.36
C ASP A 325 9.50 -4.08 15.89
N VAL A 326 9.97 -3.20 14.97
CA VAL A 326 9.97 -3.47 13.55
C VAL A 326 10.76 -4.73 13.24
N LYS A 327 10.10 -5.72 12.67
CA LYS A 327 10.71 -7.01 12.27
C LYS A 327 11.36 -6.94 10.89
N CYS A 328 10.73 -6.24 9.96
CA CYS A 328 11.22 -6.04 8.60
C CYS A 328 11.17 -4.56 8.21
N LEU A 329 12.28 -4.05 7.71
CA LEU A 329 12.38 -2.75 7.06
C LEU A 329 12.45 -2.95 5.55
N PHE A 330 11.52 -2.34 4.81
CA PHE A 330 11.56 -2.29 3.36
C PHE A 330 11.85 -0.86 2.89
N THR A 331 12.95 -0.68 2.20
CA THR A 331 13.44 0.63 1.78
C THR A 331 13.89 0.63 0.32
N THR A 332 14.40 1.76 -0.17
CA THR A 332 14.91 1.92 -1.53
C THR A 332 16.41 2.15 -1.52
N PRO A 333 17.14 1.85 -2.61
CA PRO A 333 18.55 2.22 -2.75
C PRO A 333 18.79 3.71 -2.56
N THR A 334 17.92 4.57 -3.07
CA THR A 334 18.00 6.04 -2.83
C THR A 334 17.96 6.38 -1.35
N GLN A 335 17.04 5.79 -0.58
CA GLN A 335 16.98 6.00 0.87
C GLN A 335 18.25 5.53 1.58
N LEU A 336 18.80 4.36 1.18
CA LEU A 336 20.08 3.88 1.72
C LEU A 336 21.24 4.82 1.39
N ARG A 337 21.30 5.38 0.17
CA ARG A 337 22.33 6.39 -0.19
C ARG A 337 22.25 7.63 0.69
N LEU A 338 21.03 8.13 0.92
CA LEU A 338 20.81 9.28 1.82
C LEU A 338 21.24 8.97 3.26
N MET A 339 20.94 7.78 3.76
CA MET A 339 21.39 7.34 5.08
C MET A 339 22.92 7.25 5.15
N ARG A 340 23.57 6.67 4.13
CA ARG A 340 25.03 6.59 4.03
C ARG A 340 25.69 7.97 4.01
N GLN A 341 25.17 8.88 3.20
CA GLN A 341 25.63 10.28 3.14
C GLN A 341 25.46 11.01 4.47
N GLY A 342 24.38 10.71 5.21
CA GLY A 342 24.11 11.24 6.55
C GLY A 342 24.93 10.58 7.67
N GLY A 343 25.86 9.68 7.35
CA GLY A 343 26.71 9.01 8.33
C GLY A 343 25.93 8.01 9.21
N ALA A 344 24.89 7.38 8.66
CA ALA A 344 24.10 6.40 9.41
C ALA A 344 24.96 5.21 9.86
N ASP A 345 24.84 4.89 11.14
CA ASP A 345 25.44 3.72 11.75
C ASP A 345 24.51 3.19 12.84
N PHE A 346 24.05 1.97 12.66
CA PHE A 346 23.26 1.23 13.65
C PHE A 346 24.07 0.10 14.29
N SER A 347 25.36 -0.04 13.94
CA SER A 347 26.24 -1.04 14.56
C SER A 347 26.31 -0.79 16.07
N GLY A 348 26.16 -1.86 16.84
CA GLY A 348 26.10 -1.78 18.30
C GLY A 348 24.85 -1.09 18.86
N ARG A 349 23.92 -0.60 18.05
CA ARG A 349 22.61 -0.13 18.51
C ARG A 349 21.64 -1.30 18.55
N ALA A 350 20.90 -1.39 19.65
CA ALA A 350 19.91 -2.43 19.80
C ALA A 350 18.71 -2.17 18.86
N LEU A 351 18.67 -2.86 17.72
CA LEU A 351 17.46 -3.06 16.90
C LEU A 351 16.97 -4.51 17.10
N PRO A 352 16.47 -4.86 18.31
CA PRO A 352 16.34 -6.27 18.73
C PRO A 352 15.32 -7.04 17.89
N ALA A 353 14.27 -6.38 17.45
CA ALA A 353 13.22 -7.01 16.65
C ALA A 353 13.59 -7.11 15.16
N LEU A 354 14.44 -6.21 14.64
CA LEU A 354 14.79 -6.17 13.22
C LEU A 354 15.53 -7.43 12.81
N LYS A 355 14.97 -8.16 11.85
CA LYS A 355 15.55 -9.41 11.32
C LYS A 355 16.20 -9.22 9.97
N ARG A 356 15.60 -8.42 9.08
CA ARG A 356 16.08 -8.18 7.72
C ARG A 356 15.72 -6.79 7.23
N VAL A 357 16.54 -6.31 6.27
CA VAL A 357 16.28 -5.12 5.48
C VAL A 357 16.04 -5.57 4.05
N PHE A 358 14.93 -5.12 3.44
CA PHE A 358 14.59 -5.41 2.05
C PHE A 358 14.76 -4.16 1.21
N VAL A 359 15.26 -4.37 -0.02
CA VAL A 359 15.56 -3.29 -0.97
C VAL A 359 15.01 -3.65 -2.34
N ALA A 360 14.32 -2.71 -2.98
CA ALA A 360 13.83 -2.84 -4.36
C ALA A 360 13.55 -1.46 -4.98
N GLY A 361 13.14 -1.46 -6.25
CA GLY A 361 12.64 -0.29 -6.99
C GLY A 361 13.69 0.40 -7.85
N GLU A 362 14.98 0.23 -7.54
CA GLU A 362 16.10 0.81 -8.28
C GLU A 362 17.29 -0.14 -8.25
N TYR A 363 18.28 0.12 -9.09
CA TYR A 363 19.54 -0.59 -9.01
C TYR A 363 20.26 -0.28 -7.69
N ALA A 364 20.58 -1.32 -6.94
CA ALA A 364 21.41 -1.27 -5.75
C ALA A 364 22.79 -1.83 -6.07
N ASP A 365 23.82 -0.96 -6.05
CA ASP A 365 25.20 -1.42 -6.29
C ASP A 365 25.71 -2.27 -5.10
N PRO A 366 26.63 -3.23 -5.36
CA PRO A 366 27.13 -4.11 -4.32
C PRO A 366 27.75 -3.36 -3.12
N THR A 367 28.44 -2.25 -3.36
CA THR A 367 29.10 -1.48 -2.28
C THR A 367 28.10 -0.81 -1.36
N LEU A 368 26.93 -0.43 -1.88
CA LEU A 368 25.81 0.09 -1.08
C LEU A 368 25.18 -1.02 -0.22
N LEU A 369 25.00 -2.20 -0.80
CA LEU A 369 24.45 -3.35 -0.09
C LEU A 369 25.38 -3.82 1.04
N ASP A 370 26.69 -3.88 0.77
CA ASP A 370 27.70 -4.24 1.77
C ASP A 370 27.76 -3.22 2.91
N TRP A 371 27.72 -1.93 2.57
CA TRP A 371 27.60 -0.88 3.57
C TRP A 371 26.33 -1.05 4.41
N ALA A 372 25.20 -1.33 3.78
CA ALA A 372 23.93 -1.50 4.49
C ALA A 372 23.96 -2.72 5.42
N ARG A 373 24.56 -3.85 5.00
CA ARG A 373 24.75 -5.03 5.87
C ARG A 373 25.56 -4.68 7.09
N GLY A 374 26.67 -3.96 6.94
CA GLY A 374 27.49 -3.48 8.06
C GLY A 374 26.75 -2.47 8.95
N CYS A 375 26.02 -1.50 8.34
CA CYS A 375 25.28 -0.47 9.04
C CYS A 375 24.17 -1.04 9.94
N PHE A 376 23.40 -1.99 9.45
CA PHE A 376 22.29 -2.59 10.20
C PHE A 376 22.68 -3.82 11.00
N GLU A 377 23.84 -4.42 10.74
CA GLU A 377 24.25 -5.74 11.25
C GLU A 377 23.15 -6.80 11.03
N ARG A 378 22.50 -6.74 9.88
CA ARG A 378 21.38 -7.61 9.47
C ARG A 378 21.51 -7.96 7.98
N PRO A 379 20.95 -9.11 7.57
CA PRO A 379 20.81 -9.43 6.15
C PRO A 379 20.08 -8.34 5.38
N VAL A 380 20.64 -7.92 4.25
CA VAL A 380 20.03 -7.00 3.30
C VAL A 380 19.65 -7.78 2.05
N VAL A 381 18.35 -7.93 1.82
CA VAL A 381 17.78 -8.69 0.72
C VAL A 381 17.43 -7.74 -0.41
N ASN A 382 18.23 -7.78 -1.48
CA ASN A 382 17.88 -7.10 -2.71
C ASN A 382 17.00 -8.03 -3.53
N HIS A 383 15.75 -7.64 -3.77
CA HIS A 383 14.80 -8.41 -4.55
C HIS A 383 14.25 -7.59 -5.71
N TRP A 384 13.90 -8.27 -6.80
CA TRP A 384 13.51 -7.63 -8.04
C TRP A 384 12.03 -7.84 -8.34
N TRP A 385 11.33 -6.75 -8.58
CA TRP A 385 9.96 -6.68 -9.04
C TRP A 385 9.64 -5.26 -9.54
N GLN A 386 8.45 -5.09 -10.08
CA GLN A 386 8.00 -3.82 -10.63
C GLN A 386 6.49 -3.69 -10.49
N THR A 387 5.93 -2.50 -10.79
CA THR A 387 4.51 -2.23 -10.68
C THR A 387 3.69 -3.22 -11.51
N GLU A 388 4.18 -3.58 -12.69
CA GLU A 388 3.53 -4.49 -13.63
C GLU A 388 3.39 -5.92 -13.08
N THR A 389 4.32 -6.38 -12.27
CA THR A 389 4.25 -7.72 -11.66
C THR A 389 3.48 -7.74 -10.35
N GLY A 390 3.51 -6.62 -9.59
CA GLY A 390 2.76 -6.44 -8.34
C GLY A 390 3.34 -7.14 -7.11
N TRP A 391 4.30 -8.06 -7.29
CA TRP A 391 5.08 -8.71 -6.26
C TRP A 391 6.42 -9.18 -6.81
N SER A 392 7.28 -9.80 -5.94
CA SER A 392 8.65 -10.16 -6.33
C SER A 392 8.70 -11.21 -7.44
N ILE A 393 9.46 -10.89 -8.49
CA ILE A 393 9.86 -11.84 -9.54
C ILE A 393 10.96 -12.75 -8.98
N THR A 394 11.93 -12.15 -8.27
CA THR A 394 13.00 -12.86 -7.58
C THR A 394 13.16 -12.31 -6.17
N ALA A 395 13.31 -13.21 -5.19
CA ALA A 395 13.58 -12.86 -3.80
C ALA A 395 14.24 -14.04 -3.08
N HIS A 396 14.92 -13.75 -1.97
CA HIS A 396 15.30 -14.78 -1.00
C HIS A 396 14.16 -15.01 -0.02
N PHE A 397 13.93 -16.27 0.35
CA PHE A 397 12.93 -16.62 1.35
C PHE A 397 13.49 -16.49 2.75
N PHE A 398 12.60 -16.11 3.70
CA PHE A 398 12.95 -16.03 5.10
C PHE A 398 13.49 -17.38 5.61
N GLY A 399 14.66 -17.34 6.27
CA GLY A 399 15.30 -18.54 6.82
C GLY A 399 16.15 -19.33 5.86
N LEU A 400 16.19 -18.98 4.56
CA LEU A 400 17.17 -19.55 3.64
C LEU A 400 18.52 -18.85 3.79
N PRO A 401 19.65 -19.56 3.60
CA PRO A 401 20.96 -18.93 3.47
C PRO A 401 20.93 -17.88 2.35
N GLU A 402 21.69 -16.78 2.53
CA GLU A 402 21.89 -15.84 1.45
C GLU A 402 22.70 -16.50 0.33
N ALA A 403 22.27 -16.29 -0.92
CA ALA A 403 23.12 -16.61 -2.06
C ALA A 403 24.30 -15.61 -2.07
N GLU A 404 25.51 -16.12 -2.25
CA GLU A 404 26.75 -15.33 -2.43
C GLU A 404 26.70 -14.49 -3.72
#